data_89ed3bb457fe59ecd6e1c9227f5d670c
#
_entry.id   89ed3bb457fe59ecd6e1c9227f5d670c
#
_cell.length_a   1.000
_cell.length_b   1.000
_cell.length_c   1.000
_cell.angle_alpha   90.00
_cell.angle_beta   90.00
_cell.angle_gamma   90.00
#
_symmetry.space_group_name_H-M   'P 1'
#
loop_
_entity.id
_entity.type
_entity.pdbx_description
1 polymer ?
#
loop_
_entity_poly.entity_id
_entity_poly.type
_entity_poly.pdbx_seq_one_letter_code
_entity_poly.pdbx_strand_id
1 'polypeptide(L)'
;MMRHLHDCVAPAKLNLFLHVTGRRDDGYHLLQSVFQLIDLHDVLHFDLRDDGEIVRSTEVAGVPAEADLIVRAARLLKETAAARGIEVPGASIAIEKRLPMGGGIGGGSSDAATTLIALNHLWGTGLTRPELMQLGVRLGADVPFFLLGRNAFVEGIGERLTPMATPATWFVVIHPGVSVPTPTIFTAPELTRDTKAVTIADFSKRLPGFGKNDLQAVAARAFPPVADALEWLSDVGDARMTGSGACVFAAFASETEADAALMTVPSHWRAWKTRTLDAHPMATLLQT
;
A
#
# COMPACT_ATOMS: atom_id res chain seq x y z
N MET A 1 -20.94 23.46 7.54
CA MET A 1 -20.20 22.19 7.70
C MET A 1 -20.04 21.58 6.31
N MET A 2 -18.83 21.16 5.94
CA MET A 2 -18.57 20.52 4.65
C MET A 2 -19.35 19.20 4.58
N ARG A 3 -20.07 18.94 3.48
CA ARG A 3 -20.90 17.73 3.35
C ARG A 3 -20.34 16.71 2.35
N HIS A 4 -19.26 17.09 1.66
CA HIS A 4 -18.60 16.22 0.69
C HIS A 4 -17.09 16.50 0.68
N LEU A 5 -16.32 15.50 0.28
CA LEU A 5 -14.90 15.58 0.01
C LEU A 5 -14.62 14.68 -1.19
N HIS A 6 -14.28 15.26 -2.32
CA HIS A 6 -14.04 14.54 -3.57
C HIS A 6 -12.56 14.57 -3.94
N ASP A 7 -12.18 13.76 -4.92
CA ASP A 7 -10.83 13.63 -5.46
C ASP A 7 -9.78 13.27 -4.39
N CYS A 8 -10.19 12.43 -3.42
CA CYS A 8 -9.31 11.96 -2.37
C CYS A 8 -8.36 10.90 -2.91
N VAL A 9 -7.10 11.27 -3.03
CA VAL A 9 -6.04 10.40 -3.60
C VAL A 9 -5.61 9.35 -2.57
N ALA A 10 -5.70 8.07 -2.93
CA ALA A 10 -5.22 6.91 -2.18
C ALA A 10 -3.97 6.33 -2.86
N PRO A 11 -2.75 6.77 -2.50
CA PRO A 11 -1.51 6.41 -3.20
C PRO A 11 -1.13 4.95 -2.93
N ALA A 12 -0.47 4.32 -3.90
CA ALA A 12 0.16 3.02 -3.70
C ALA A 12 1.50 3.13 -2.97
N LYS A 13 2.08 1.98 -2.63
CA LYS A 13 3.44 1.86 -2.08
C LYS A 13 4.26 0.81 -2.82
N LEU A 14 5.57 0.92 -2.73
CA LEU A 14 6.52 -0.13 -3.06
C LEU A 14 7.28 -0.57 -1.80
N ASN A 15 7.65 -1.85 -1.77
CA ASN A 15 8.67 -2.33 -0.86
C ASN A 15 10.02 -2.23 -1.58
N LEU A 16 10.85 -1.25 -1.25
CA LEU A 16 12.16 -1.09 -1.90
C LEU A 16 13.08 -2.29 -1.63
N PHE A 17 12.90 -2.97 -0.52
CA PHE A 17 13.35 -4.32 -0.20
C PHE A 17 12.36 -4.96 0.77
N LEU A 18 12.42 -6.27 0.95
CA LEU A 18 11.65 -6.98 1.96
C LEU A 18 12.46 -8.17 2.48
N HIS A 19 12.97 -8.06 3.69
CA HIS A 19 13.67 -9.13 4.37
C HIS A 19 12.76 -9.82 5.37
N VAL A 20 12.80 -11.14 5.42
CA VAL A 20 12.19 -11.96 6.47
C VAL A 20 13.28 -12.31 7.47
N THR A 21 13.25 -11.67 8.64
CA THR A 21 14.33 -11.74 9.64
C THR A 21 14.07 -12.77 10.74
N GLY A 22 12.88 -13.35 10.74
CA GLY A 22 12.49 -14.36 11.73
C GLY A 22 11.01 -14.74 11.65
N ARG A 23 10.60 -15.61 12.55
CA ARG A 23 9.22 -16.00 12.75
C ARG A 23 8.89 -16.01 14.24
N ARG A 24 7.74 -15.44 14.62
CA ARG A 24 7.21 -15.43 15.98
C ARG A 24 6.55 -16.76 16.32
N ASP A 25 6.39 -17.05 17.62
CA ASP A 25 5.72 -18.27 18.12
C ASP A 25 4.24 -18.33 17.69
N ASP A 26 3.59 -17.16 17.48
CA ASP A 26 2.22 -17.07 16.97
C ASP A 26 2.11 -17.30 15.45
N GLY A 27 3.24 -17.58 14.79
CA GLY A 27 3.32 -17.91 13.37
C GLY A 27 3.54 -16.71 12.44
N TYR A 28 3.45 -15.47 12.91
CA TYR A 28 3.75 -14.29 12.11
C TYR A 28 5.25 -14.17 11.81
N HIS A 29 5.56 -13.68 10.61
CA HIS A 29 6.94 -13.43 10.18
C HIS A 29 7.40 -12.04 10.60
N LEU A 30 8.63 -11.96 11.11
CA LEU A 30 9.29 -10.68 11.36
C LEU A 30 9.91 -10.18 10.06
N LEU A 31 9.62 -8.94 9.72
CA LEU A 31 10.00 -8.31 8.48
C LEU A 31 10.86 -7.09 8.71
N GLN A 32 11.72 -6.77 7.74
CA GLN A 32 12.29 -5.44 7.55
C GLN A 32 12.10 -5.01 6.10
N SER A 33 11.71 -3.75 5.90
CA SER A 33 11.45 -3.17 4.58
C SER A 33 11.67 -1.66 4.61
N VAL A 34 11.69 -1.05 3.44
CA VAL A 34 11.38 0.38 3.28
C VAL A 34 10.12 0.49 2.44
N PHE A 35 9.09 1.11 3.01
CA PHE A 35 7.87 1.44 2.30
C PHE A 35 8.00 2.84 1.68
N GLN A 36 7.81 2.88 0.38
CA GLN A 36 7.90 4.05 -0.47
C GLN A 36 6.54 4.38 -1.06
N LEU A 37 5.98 5.54 -0.73
CA LEU A 37 4.79 6.07 -1.42
C LEU A 37 5.13 6.41 -2.88
N ILE A 38 4.24 6.08 -3.79
CA ILE A 38 4.36 6.37 -5.22
C ILE A 38 3.12 7.07 -5.78
N ASP A 39 3.31 7.86 -6.82
CA ASP A 39 2.27 8.61 -7.52
C ASP A 39 1.47 7.71 -8.51
N LEU A 40 1.05 6.56 -8.02
CA LEU A 40 0.08 5.66 -8.64
C LEU A 40 -1.00 5.43 -7.59
N HIS A 41 -2.28 5.67 -7.92
CA HIS A 41 -3.30 5.81 -6.88
C HIS A 41 -4.70 5.45 -7.37
N ASP A 42 -5.55 5.10 -6.41
CA ASP A 42 -7.01 5.12 -6.54
C ASP A 42 -7.55 6.51 -6.14
N VAL A 43 -8.79 6.82 -6.51
CA VAL A 43 -9.45 8.08 -6.13
C VAL A 43 -10.76 7.75 -5.44
N LEU A 44 -11.00 8.36 -4.29
CA LEU A 44 -12.24 8.20 -3.51
C LEU A 44 -13.00 9.52 -3.42
N HIS A 45 -14.33 9.39 -3.35
CA HIS A 45 -15.24 10.51 -3.17
C HIS A 45 -16.20 10.18 -2.02
N PHE A 46 -16.44 11.15 -1.16
CA PHE A 46 -17.24 11.01 0.05
C PHE A 46 -18.36 12.04 0.08
N ASP A 47 -19.59 11.60 0.27
CA ASP A 47 -20.77 12.44 0.49
C ASP A 47 -21.46 12.01 1.78
N LEU A 48 -21.78 12.98 2.67
CA LEU A 48 -22.48 12.69 3.92
C LEU A 48 -23.95 12.39 3.67
N ARG A 49 -24.50 11.43 4.43
CA ARG A 49 -25.88 10.95 4.35
C ARG A 49 -26.61 11.20 5.67
N ASP A 50 -27.86 11.65 5.59
CA ASP A 50 -28.67 11.94 6.78
C ASP A 50 -29.35 10.68 7.37
N ASP A 51 -29.38 9.56 6.61
CA ASP A 51 -29.98 8.28 7.04
C ASP A 51 -29.05 7.44 7.95
N GLY A 52 -27.83 7.91 8.18
CA GLY A 52 -26.87 7.21 9.02
C GLY A 52 -26.19 5.99 8.38
N GLU A 53 -26.52 5.61 7.15
CA GLU A 53 -25.99 4.44 6.50
C GLU A 53 -24.58 4.66 5.89
N ILE A 54 -23.76 3.60 5.91
CA ILE A 54 -22.47 3.57 5.20
C ILE A 54 -22.66 2.76 3.93
N VAL A 55 -22.54 3.40 2.78
CA VAL A 55 -22.78 2.80 1.48
C VAL A 55 -21.57 3.00 0.58
N ARG A 56 -21.06 1.92 -0.03
CA ARG A 56 -20.17 2.01 -1.18
C ARG A 56 -21.04 2.11 -2.43
N SER A 57 -21.03 3.26 -3.08
CA SER A 57 -21.91 3.56 -4.24
C SER A 57 -21.35 3.04 -5.57
N THR A 58 -20.07 2.64 -5.62
CA THR A 58 -19.43 2.08 -6.81
C THR A 58 -19.21 0.59 -6.61
N GLU A 59 -19.50 -0.21 -7.63
CA GLU A 59 -19.19 -1.64 -7.60
C GLU A 59 -17.68 -1.86 -7.81
N VAL A 60 -17.08 -2.76 -7.01
CA VAL A 60 -15.71 -3.24 -7.18
C VAL A 60 -15.77 -4.73 -7.47
N ALA A 61 -15.34 -5.12 -8.67
CA ALA A 61 -15.44 -6.50 -9.13
C ALA A 61 -14.75 -7.47 -8.16
N GLY A 62 -15.46 -8.53 -7.77
CA GLY A 62 -14.95 -9.56 -6.88
C GLY A 62 -14.82 -9.17 -5.39
N VAL A 63 -15.26 -7.95 -4.99
CA VAL A 63 -15.22 -7.50 -3.60
C VAL A 63 -16.63 -7.12 -3.12
N PRO A 64 -17.32 -7.99 -2.35
CA PRO A 64 -18.58 -7.62 -1.72
C PRO A 64 -18.41 -6.40 -0.82
N ALA A 65 -19.40 -5.49 -0.79
CA ALA A 65 -19.30 -4.24 -0.03
C ALA A 65 -18.96 -4.47 1.46
N GLU A 66 -19.53 -5.51 2.07
CA GLU A 66 -19.28 -5.84 3.49
C GLU A 66 -17.85 -6.29 3.78
N ALA A 67 -17.17 -6.87 2.81
CA ALA A 67 -15.78 -7.31 2.91
C ALA A 67 -14.78 -6.20 2.55
N ASP A 68 -15.26 -5.11 1.93
CA ASP A 68 -14.41 -4.01 1.47
C ASP A 68 -13.83 -3.23 2.66
N LEU A 69 -12.53 -3.00 2.61
CA LEU A 69 -11.81 -2.24 3.64
C LEU A 69 -12.30 -0.78 3.75
N ILE A 70 -12.82 -0.19 2.67
CA ILE A 70 -13.44 1.14 2.68
C ILE A 70 -14.64 1.17 3.63
N VAL A 71 -15.58 0.24 3.45
CA VAL A 71 -16.79 0.14 4.28
C VAL A 71 -16.45 -0.20 5.72
N ARG A 72 -15.51 -1.14 5.91
CA ARG A 72 -15.02 -1.55 7.23
C ARG A 72 -14.33 -0.39 7.96
N ALA A 73 -13.53 0.41 7.27
CA ALA A 73 -12.88 1.60 7.82
C ALA A 73 -13.90 2.66 8.26
N ALA A 74 -14.88 2.94 7.42
CA ALA A 74 -15.95 3.91 7.74
C ALA A 74 -16.78 3.45 8.96
N ARG A 75 -17.18 2.17 9.01
CA ARG A 75 -17.92 1.62 10.16
C ARG A 75 -17.11 1.65 11.45
N LEU A 76 -15.82 1.25 11.37
CA LEU A 76 -14.91 1.27 12.51
C LEU A 76 -14.74 2.68 13.09
N LEU A 77 -14.60 3.69 12.24
CA LEU A 77 -14.50 5.07 12.66
C LEU A 77 -15.81 5.56 13.28
N LYS A 78 -16.96 5.21 12.68
CA LYS A 78 -18.30 5.54 13.21
C LYS A 78 -18.54 4.95 14.60
N GLU A 79 -18.22 3.68 14.78
CA GLU A 79 -18.29 2.99 16.08
C GLU A 79 -17.37 3.66 17.12
N THR A 80 -16.17 4.06 16.70
CA THR A 80 -15.21 4.75 17.58
C THR A 80 -15.72 6.14 17.98
N ALA A 81 -16.33 6.89 17.07
CA ALA A 81 -16.96 8.18 17.36
C ALA A 81 -18.12 8.01 18.36
N ALA A 82 -19.01 7.05 18.12
CA ALA A 82 -20.13 6.76 19.03
C ALA A 82 -19.66 6.38 20.44
N ALA A 83 -18.60 5.59 20.56
CA ALA A 83 -17.99 5.23 21.86
C ALA A 83 -17.44 6.47 22.63
N ARG A 84 -17.20 7.57 21.93
CA ARG A 84 -16.80 8.89 22.49
C ARG A 84 -17.98 9.84 22.70
N GLY A 85 -19.21 9.41 22.44
CA GLY A 85 -20.40 10.26 22.51
C GLY A 85 -20.51 11.24 21.34
N ILE A 86 -19.81 11.00 20.24
CA ILE A 86 -19.87 11.84 19.04
C ILE A 86 -20.82 11.15 18.04
N GLU A 87 -21.95 11.78 17.80
CA GLU A 87 -22.88 11.36 16.75
C GLU A 87 -22.39 11.86 15.39
N VAL A 88 -22.30 10.95 14.42
CA VAL A 88 -21.88 11.25 13.06
C VAL A 88 -22.91 10.76 12.04
N PRO A 89 -23.09 11.45 10.92
CA PRO A 89 -24.00 11.02 9.85
C PRO A 89 -23.49 9.75 9.17
N GLY A 90 -24.26 9.26 8.18
CA GLY A 90 -23.81 8.24 7.24
C GLY A 90 -22.86 8.80 6.20
N ALA A 91 -22.36 7.93 5.34
CA ALA A 91 -21.53 8.30 4.19
C ALA A 91 -21.82 7.42 2.98
N SER A 92 -21.92 8.05 1.80
CA SER A 92 -21.82 7.41 0.50
C SER A 92 -20.40 7.55 0.00
N ILE A 93 -19.77 6.43 -0.36
CA ILE A 93 -18.36 6.39 -0.75
C ILE A 93 -18.27 5.79 -2.15
N ALA A 94 -17.76 6.58 -3.10
CA ALA A 94 -17.43 6.13 -4.45
C ALA A 94 -15.92 5.93 -4.58
N ILE A 95 -15.50 4.98 -5.42
CA ILE A 95 -14.10 4.73 -5.73
C ILE A 95 -13.89 4.57 -7.23
N GLU A 96 -12.86 5.25 -7.74
CA GLU A 96 -12.25 4.97 -9.03
C GLU A 96 -11.08 4.01 -8.82
N LYS A 97 -11.30 2.71 -9.02
CA LYS A 97 -10.30 1.67 -8.80
C LYS A 97 -9.34 1.59 -9.98
N ARG A 98 -8.18 2.21 -9.86
CA ARG A 98 -7.11 2.26 -10.86
C ARG A 98 -5.98 1.28 -10.56
N LEU A 99 -5.71 1.04 -9.27
CA LEU A 99 -4.69 0.12 -8.79
C LEU A 99 -5.10 -1.34 -9.01
N PRO A 100 -4.18 -2.24 -9.42
CA PRO A 100 -4.47 -3.66 -9.53
C PRO A 100 -4.71 -4.28 -8.15
N MET A 101 -5.71 -5.15 -8.06
CA MET A 101 -5.96 -5.95 -6.87
C MET A 101 -4.95 -7.10 -6.74
N GLY A 102 -4.52 -7.40 -5.52
CA GLY A 102 -3.57 -8.50 -5.26
C GLY A 102 -2.17 -8.24 -5.81
N GLY A 103 -1.81 -7.00 -6.08
CA GLY A 103 -0.52 -6.60 -6.68
C GLY A 103 0.62 -6.37 -5.68
N GLY A 104 0.42 -6.48 -4.38
CA GLY A 104 1.48 -6.19 -3.38
C GLY A 104 1.81 -4.69 -3.22
N ILE A 105 1.04 -3.79 -3.83
CA ILE A 105 1.23 -2.33 -3.81
C ILE A 105 0.36 -1.60 -2.78
N GLY A 106 -0.36 -2.32 -1.93
CA GLY A 106 -1.08 -1.76 -0.78
C GLY A 106 -2.39 -1.04 -1.10
N GLY A 107 -2.99 -1.20 -2.30
CA GLY A 107 -4.15 -0.43 -2.74
C GLY A 107 -5.33 -0.44 -1.75
N GLY A 108 -5.84 -1.61 -1.35
CA GLY A 108 -6.96 -1.69 -0.41
C GLY A 108 -6.65 -1.10 0.98
N SER A 109 -5.39 -1.21 1.44
CA SER A 109 -4.94 -0.59 2.69
C SER A 109 -4.87 0.94 2.57
N SER A 110 -4.47 1.44 1.41
CA SER A 110 -4.47 2.87 1.10
C SER A 110 -5.89 3.43 1.03
N ASP A 111 -6.82 2.70 0.38
CA ASP A 111 -8.23 3.07 0.31
C ASP A 111 -8.83 3.19 1.72
N ALA A 112 -8.55 2.21 2.60
CA ALA A 112 -9.00 2.22 3.99
C ALA A 112 -8.42 3.41 4.78
N ALA A 113 -7.12 3.68 4.64
CA ALA A 113 -6.46 4.80 5.29
C ALA A 113 -7.04 6.13 4.81
N THR A 114 -7.20 6.31 3.49
CA THR A 114 -7.82 7.49 2.89
C THR A 114 -9.25 7.68 3.39
N THR A 115 -10.01 6.60 3.56
CA THR A 115 -11.36 6.64 4.14
C THR A 115 -11.33 7.13 5.59
N LEU A 116 -10.42 6.63 6.42
CA LEU A 116 -10.27 7.10 7.81
C LEU A 116 -9.91 8.58 7.86
N ILE A 117 -8.98 9.05 7.01
CA ILE A 117 -8.57 10.46 6.95
C ILE A 117 -9.74 11.35 6.53
N ALA A 118 -10.40 11.01 5.43
CA ALA A 118 -11.49 11.80 4.86
C ALA A 118 -12.69 11.91 5.81
N LEU A 119 -13.12 10.78 6.37
CA LEU A 119 -14.28 10.76 7.27
C LEU A 119 -13.96 11.33 8.65
N ASN A 120 -12.74 11.18 9.18
CA ASN A 120 -12.31 11.89 10.40
C ASN A 120 -12.47 13.41 10.24
N HIS A 121 -12.08 13.93 9.07
CA HIS A 121 -12.23 15.34 8.74
C HIS A 121 -13.69 15.75 8.54
N LEU A 122 -14.45 15.03 7.69
CA LEU A 122 -15.85 15.35 7.37
C LEU A 122 -16.78 15.24 8.57
N TRP A 123 -16.58 14.23 9.42
CA TRP A 123 -17.38 14.02 10.64
C TRP A 123 -16.91 14.87 11.82
N GLY A 124 -15.71 15.48 11.72
CA GLY A 124 -15.15 16.27 12.81
C GLY A 124 -14.91 15.44 14.08
N THR A 125 -14.52 14.16 13.94
CA THR A 125 -14.36 13.26 15.10
C THR A 125 -13.17 13.62 15.97
N GLY A 126 -12.22 14.42 15.45
CA GLY A 126 -11.05 14.91 16.17
C GLY A 126 -10.05 13.83 16.57
N LEU A 127 -10.08 12.65 15.92
CA LEU A 127 -9.08 11.63 16.18
C LEU A 127 -7.71 12.09 15.66
N THR A 128 -6.73 11.98 16.52
CA THR A 128 -5.32 12.26 16.20
C THR A 128 -4.74 11.20 15.27
N ARG A 129 -3.64 11.51 14.57
CA ARG A 129 -2.94 10.55 13.73
C ARG A 129 -2.57 9.23 14.44
N PRO A 130 -2.00 9.25 15.68
CA PRO A 130 -1.74 8.00 16.41
C PRO A 130 -3.00 7.17 16.66
N GLU A 131 -4.13 7.80 16.96
CA GLU A 131 -5.41 7.10 17.18
C GLU A 131 -5.95 6.49 15.88
N LEU A 132 -5.88 7.21 14.76
CA LEU A 132 -6.21 6.66 13.44
C LEU A 132 -5.30 5.47 13.09
N MET A 133 -4.00 5.56 13.38
CA MET A 133 -3.07 4.44 13.15
C MET A 133 -3.44 3.20 13.98
N GLN A 134 -3.89 3.38 15.24
CA GLN A 134 -4.39 2.27 16.05
C GLN A 134 -5.64 1.60 15.45
N LEU A 135 -6.55 2.40 14.87
CA LEU A 135 -7.68 1.85 14.11
C LEU A 135 -7.20 1.12 12.86
N GLY A 136 -6.21 1.69 12.17
CA GLY A 136 -5.61 1.11 10.97
C GLY A 136 -5.07 -0.30 11.17
N VAL A 137 -4.42 -0.58 12.31
CA VAL A 137 -3.91 -1.93 12.64
C VAL A 137 -5.03 -2.99 12.62
N ARG A 138 -6.25 -2.63 13.04
CA ARG A 138 -7.41 -3.53 13.05
C ARG A 138 -7.95 -3.84 11.64
N LEU A 139 -7.61 -3.01 10.65
CA LEU A 139 -8.03 -3.17 9.25
C LEU A 139 -7.01 -3.94 8.42
N GLY A 140 -5.72 -3.72 8.67
CA GLY A 140 -4.65 -4.40 7.95
C GLY A 140 -3.26 -3.87 8.31
N ALA A 141 -2.23 -4.70 8.09
CA ALA A 141 -0.85 -4.40 8.49
C ALA A 141 -0.25 -3.15 7.78
N ASP A 142 -0.63 -2.90 6.52
CA ASP A 142 -0.13 -1.77 5.74
C ASP A 142 -0.93 -0.47 5.98
N VAL A 143 -2.14 -0.52 6.58
CA VAL A 143 -2.99 0.67 6.79
C VAL A 143 -2.30 1.74 7.63
N PRO A 144 -1.59 1.41 8.74
CA PRO A 144 -0.86 2.39 9.54
C PRO A 144 0.20 3.17 8.75
N PHE A 145 0.83 2.55 7.75
CA PHE A 145 1.82 3.23 6.91
C PHE A 145 1.20 4.39 6.12
N PHE A 146 0.04 4.17 5.51
CA PHE A 146 -0.66 5.23 4.77
C PHE A 146 -1.19 6.33 5.70
N LEU A 147 -1.57 5.98 6.94
CA LEU A 147 -1.96 6.95 7.97
C LEU A 147 -0.76 7.72 8.55
N LEU A 148 0.43 7.09 8.63
CA LEU A 148 1.67 7.81 8.93
C LEU A 148 1.92 8.90 7.89
N GLY A 149 1.59 8.61 6.63
CA GLY A 149 1.60 9.55 5.52
C GLY A 149 3.00 9.96 5.05
N ARG A 150 4.03 9.16 5.35
CA ARG A 150 5.43 9.38 4.94
C ARG A 150 6.12 8.06 4.65
N ASN A 151 7.17 8.11 3.84
CA ASN A 151 8.06 6.97 3.61
C ASN A 151 8.69 6.53 4.94
N ALA A 152 8.86 5.21 5.11
CA ALA A 152 9.26 4.68 6.39
C ALA A 152 10.11 3.41 6.26
N PHE A 153 11.06 3.26 7.17
CA PHE A 153 11.66 1.98 7.51
C PHE A 153 10.68 1.21 8.36
N VAL A 154 10.44 -0.05 8.00
CA VAL A 154 9.37 -0.89 8.52
C VAL A 154 9.96 -2.12 9.17
N GLU A 155 9.49 -2.45 10.37
CA GLU A 155 9.91 -3.59 11.15
C GLU A 155 8.70 -4.30 11.79
N GLY A 156 8.99 -5.38 12.54
CA GLY A 156 7.97 -6.19 13.19
C GLY A 156 7.22 -7.04 12.17
N ILE A 157 5.91 -7.08 12.24
CA ILE A 157 5.03 -7.71 11.22
C ILE A 157 4.58 -6.69 10.15
N GLY A 158 5.15 -5.47 10.15
CA GLY A 158 4.79 -4.33 9.31
C GLY A 158 4.27 -3.12 10.08
N GLU A 159 4.12 -3.22 11.40
CA GLU A 159 3.48 -2.22 12.26
C GLU A 159 4.45 -1.20 12.86
N ARG A 160 5.75 -1.52 12.94
CA ARG A 160 6.75 -0.59 13.50
C ARG A 160 7.32 0.26 12.40
N LEU A 161 6.94 1.52 12.39
CA LEU A 161 7.23 2.48 11.33
C LEU A 161 8.16 3.57 11.84
N THR A 162 9.35 3.69 11.25
CA THR A 162 10.28 4.81 11.50
C THR A 162 10.31 5.69 10.25
N PRO A 163 9.76 6.93 10.31
CA PRO A 163 9.77 7.83 9.17
C PRO A 163 11.19 8.08 8.66
N MET A 164 11.35 8.09 7.33
CA MET A 164 12.63 8.38 6.70
C MET A 164 12.43 9.05 5.34
N ALA A 165 13.44 9.82 4.92
CA ALA A 165 13.49 10.31 3.55
C ALA A 165 14.04 9.22 2.62
N THR A 166 13.50 9.17 1.41
CA THR A 166 13.97 8.32 0.33
C THR A 166 14.32 9.20 -0.88
N PRO A 167 15.24 8.79 -1.76
CA PRO A 167 15.55 9.57 -2.95
C PRO A 167 14.35 9.74 -3.87
N ALA A 168 14.27 10.90 -4.52
CA ALA A 168 13.34 11.08 -5.63
C ALA A 168 13.74 10.11 -6.76
N THR A 169 12.81 9.26 -7.17
CA THR A 169 13.07 8.16 -8.09
C THR A 169 11.88 7.97 -9.01
N TRP A 170 12.14 7.64 -10.26
CA TRP A 170 11.13 7.18 -11.21
C TRP A 170 11.07 5.65 -11.19
N PHE A 171 9.89 5.11 -11.39
CA PHE A 171 9.66 3.66 -11.42
C PHE A 171 8.81 3.27 -12.63
N VAL A 172 9.09 2.10 -13.17
CA VAL A 172 8.14 1.34 -13.98
C VAL A 172 7.62 0.20 -13.13
N VAL A 173 6.30 0.09 -13.00
CA VAL A 173 5.61 -0.97 -12.24
C VAL A 173 4.84 -1.82 -13.25
N ILE A 174 4.98 -3.14 -13.19
CA ILE A 174 4.29 -4.10 -14.05
C ILE A 174 3.42 -5.01 -13.20
N HIS A 175 2.16 -5.20 -13.59
CA HIS A 175 1.29 -6.24 -13.07
C HIS A 175 1.18 -7.38 -14.10
N PRO A 176 1.67 -8.58 -13.77
CA PRO A 176 1.81 -9.69 -14.73
C PRO A 176 0.47 -10.43 -15.01
N GLY A 177 -0.67 -9.88 -14.63
CA GLY A 177 -1.98 -10.47 -14.92
C GLY A 177 -2.42 -11.58 -13.95
N VAL A 178 -1.67 -11.84 -12.87
CA VAL A 178 -2.03 -12.85 -11.85
C VAL A 178 -2.16 -12.22 -10.47
N SER A 179 -2.93 -12.85 -9.59
CA SER A 179 -2.99 -12.50 -8.17
C SER A 179 -2.20 -13.52 -7.36
N VAL A 180 -1.37 -13.05 -6.45
CA VAL A 180 -0.56 -13.89 -5.56
C VAL A 180 -1.14 -13.83 -4.15
N PRO A 181 -1.76 -14.93 -3.66
CA PRO A 181 -2.26 -14.96 -2.28
C PRO A 181 -1.10 -14.90 -1.29
N THR A 182 -1.07 -13.86 -0.47
CA THR A 182 -0.02 -13.64 0.53
C THR A 182 0.24 -14.86 1.43
N PRO A 183 -0.79 -15.58 1.95
CA PRO A 183 -0.57 -16.78 2.78
C PRO A 183 0.22 -17.87 2.06
N THR A 184 -0.01 -18.06 0.75
CA THR A 184 0.71 -19.08 -0.05
C THR A 184 2.22 -18.85 -0.01
N ILE A 185 2.65 -17.59 -0.09
CA ILE A 185 4.07 -17.24 -0.08
C ILE A 185 4.69 -17.42 1.30
N PHE A 186 4.02 -16.92 2.35
CA PHE A 186 4.54 -17.02 3.72
C PHE A 186 4.55 -18.43 4.30
N THR A 187 3.69 -19.34 3.81
CA THR A 187 3.65 -20.75 4.26
C THR A 187 4.60 -21.65 3.48
N ALA A 188 5.19 -21.17 2.39
CA ALA A 188 6.10 -21.97 1.57
C ALA A 188 7.32 -22.44 2.39
N PRO A 189 7.68 -23.75 2.33
CA PRO A 189 8.78 -24.31 3.13
C PRO A 189 10.13 -23.74 2.73
N GLU A 190 10.32 -23.39 1.47
CA GLU A 190 11.55 -22.83 0.92
C GLU A 190 11.77 -21.35 1.17
N LEU A 191 10.81 -20.66 1.82
CA LEU A 191 10.96 -19.26 2.17
C LEU A 191 12.13 -19.06 3.15
N THR A 192 13.07 -18.17 2.79
CA THR A 192 14.12 -17.70 3.69
C THR A 192 13.50 -16.93 4.86
N ARG A 193 13.82 -17.30 6.11
CA ARG A 193 13.23 -16.70 7.32
C ARG A 193 14.25 -16.16 8.31
N ASP A 194 15.51 -16.13 7.94
CA ASP A 194 16.65 -15.79 8.78
C ASP A 194 17.59 -14.78 8.12
N THR A 195 17.06 -13.99 7.19
CA THR A 195 17.84 -12.92 6.57
C THR A 195 18.32 -11.96 7.64
N LYS A 196 19.63 -11.68 7.63
CA LYS A 196 20.27 -10.82 8.62
C LYS A 196 19.62 -9.44 8.65
N ALA A 197 19.24 -9.01 9.85
CA ALA A 197 18.68 -7.68 10.07
C ALA A 197 19.67 -6.58 9.65
N VAL A 198 19.12 -5.50 9.10
CA VAL A 198 19.87 -4.33 8.62
C VAL A 198 19.39 -3.08 9.34
N THR A 199 20.18 -2.00 9.25
CA THR A 199 19.83 -0.70 9.80
C THR A 199 19.43 0.29 8.72
N ILE A 200 18.76 1.38 9.11
CA ILE A 200 18.47 2.51 8.20
C ILE A 200 19.76 3.03 7.55
N ALA A 201 20.87 3.06 8.30
CA ALA A 201 22.16 3.50 7.78
C ALA A 201 22.73 2.56 6.71
N ASP A 202 22.50 1.25 6.84
CA ASP A 202 22.92 0.27 5.81
C ASP A 202 22.13 0.46 4.52
N PHE A 203 20.82 0.72 4.63
CA PHE A 203 19.97 1.05 3.47
C PHE A 203 20.46 2.33 2.79
N SER A 204 20.63 3.42 3.54
CA SER A 204 20.98 4.74 2.99
C SER A 204 22.34 4.77 2.28
N LYS A 205 23.31 3.93 2.69
CA LYS A 205 24.65 3.88 2.09
C LYS A 205 24.71 3.17 0.74
N ARG A 206 23.69 2.38 0.38
CA ARG A 206 23.72 1.47 -0.78
C ARG A 206 22.61 1.74 -1.80
N LEU A 207 22.00 2.92 -1.79
CA LEU A 207 21.03 3.32 -2.79
C LEU A 207 21.69 3.74 -4.11
N PRO A 208 21.10 3.42 -5.27
CA PRO A 208 20.03 2.45 -5.50
C PRO A 208 20.53 0.98 -5.44
N GLY A 209 19.64 0.01 -5.35
CA GLY A 209 20.02 -1.40 -5.43
C GLY A 209 20.18 -2.12 -4.08
N PHE A 210 19.78 -1.51 -2.96
CA PHE A 210 19.89 -2.15 -1.65
C PHE A 210 18.88 -3.30 -1.47
N GLY A 211 19.40 -4.42 -0.95
CA GLY A 211 18.60 -5.54 -0.46
C GLY A 211 17.92 -6.34 -1.57
N LYS A 212 17.02 -7.20 -1.16
CA LYS A 212 16.22 -8.09 -2.02
C LYS A 212 14.81 -8.21 -1.44
N ASN A 213 13.91 -8.84 -2.16
CA ASN A 213 12.65 -9.30 -1.59
C ASN A 213 12.76 -10.82 -1.36
N ASP A 214 12.77 -11.25 -0.09
CA ASP A 214 12.89 -12.68 0.27
C ASP A 214 11.68 -13.51 -0.22
N LEU A 215 10.54 -12.87 -0.46
CA LEU A 215 9.33 -13.52 -0.99
C LEU A 215 9.42 -13.76 -2.51
N GLN A 216 10.28 -13.03 -3.22
CA GLN A 216 10.35 -13.01 -4.69
C GLN A 216 10.65 -14.38 -5.29
N ALA A 217 11.63 -15.09 -4.77
CA ALA A 217 12.01 -16.40 -5.31
C ALA A 217 10.88 -17.44 -5.18
N VAL A 218 10.14 -17.38 -4.08
CA VAL A 218 8.96 -18.23 -3.85
C VAL A 218 7.84 -17.88 -4.81
N ALA A 219 7.53 -16.60 -4.96
CA ALA A 219 6.48 -16.12 -5.84
C ALA A 219 6.80 -16.44 -7.32
N ALA A 220 8.01 -16.16 -7.77
CA ALA A 220 8.45 -16.45 -9.14
C ALA A 220 8.37 -17.95 -9.48
N ARG A 221 8.70 -18.85 -8.53
CA ARG A 221 8.58 -20.29 -8.70
C ARG A 221 7.11 -20.74 -8.78
N ALA A 222 6.26 -20.20 -7.90
CA ALA A 222 4.87 -20.62 -7.80
C ALA A 222 3.97 -20.00 -8.89
N PHE A 223 4.36 -18.86 -9.43
CA PHE A 223 3.59 -18.05 -10.38
C PHE A 223 4.46 -17.66 -11.57
N PRO A 224 4.57 -18.49 -12.65
CA PRO A 224 5.40 -18.21 -13.81
C PRO A 224 5.24 -16.80 -14.40
N PRO A 225 4.04 -16.21 -14.51
CA PRO A 225 3.92 -14.85 -15.01
C PRO A 225 4.67 -13.77 -14.18
N VAL A 226 4.91 -14.04 -12.89
CA VAL A 226 5.76 -13.17 -12.06
C VAL A 226 7.22 -13.32 -12.43
N ALA A 227 7.67 -14.57 -12.71
CA ALA A 227 9.04 -14.85 -13.18
C ALA A 227 9.30 -14.18 -14.53
N ASP A 228 8.37 -14.33 -15.48
CA ASP A 228 8.48 -13.76 -16.84
C ASP A 228 8.60 -12.23 -16.78
N ALA A 229 7.78 -11.58 -15.93
CA ALA A 229 7.82 -10.13 -15.77
C ALA A 229 9.12 -9.65 -15.08
N LEU A 230 9.65 -10.41 -14.12
CA LEU A 230 10.94 -10.12 -13.47
C LEU A 230 12.10 -10.28 -14.45
N GLU A 231 12.11 -11.35 -15.24
CA GLU A 231 13.15 -11.61 -16.25
C GLU A 231 13.18 -10.46 -17.25
N TRP A 232 12.04 -10.16 -17.87
CA TRP A 232 11.95 -9.06 -18.84
C TRP A 232 12.40 -7.73 -18.25
N LEU A 233 11.94 -7.39 -17.04
CA LEU A 233 12.26 -6.11 -16.40
C LEU A 233 13.73 -6.03 -15.99
N SER A 234 14.39 -7.19 -15.74
CA SER A 234 15.82 -7.29 -15.43
C SER A 234 16.72 -6.92 -16.60
N ASP A 235 16.22 -7.03 -17.83
CA ASP A 235 16.96 -6.61 -19.03
C ASP A 235 17.03 -5.07 -19.17
N VAL A 236 16.12 -4.35 -18.52
CA VAL A 236 16.02 -2.89 -18.63
C VAL A 236 16.33 -2.15 -17.32
N GLY A 237 16.39 -2.85 -16.18
CA GLY A 237 16.64 -2.24 -14.87
C GLY A 237 16.85 -3.25 -13.75
N ASP A 238 17.09 -2.77 -12.53
CA ASP A 238 17.18 -3.59 -11.31
C ASP A 238 15.76 -4.01 -10.87
N ALA A 239 15.29 -5.13 -11.42
CA ALA A 239 13.92 -5.63 -11.23
C ALA A 239 13.70 -6.24 -9.86
N ARG A 240 12.58 -5.90 -9.23
CA ARG A 240 12.15 -6.41 -7.92
C ARG A 240 10.65 -6.60 -7.85
N MET A 241 10.24 -7.59 -7.06
CA MET A 241 8.85 -7.75 -6.68
C MET A 241 8.53 -6.89 -5.45
N THR A 242 7.34 -6.26 -5.41
CA THR A 242 6.87 -5.54 -4.23
C THR A 242 5.91 -6.39 -3.41
N GLY A 243 6.02 -6.32 -2.08
CA GLY A 243 5.21 -7.12 -1.17
C GLY A 243 5.34 -8.61 -1.44
N SER A 244 4.24 -9.33 -1.38
CA SER A 244 4.13 -10.76 -1.74
C SER A 244 3.90 -10.97 -3.24
N GLY A 245 3.93 -9.92 -4.05
CA GLY A 245 3.57 -9.92 -5.46
C GLY A 245 2.07 -9.58 -5.67
N ALA A 246 1.60 -9.60 -6.93
CA ALA A 246 2.30 -10.00 -8.15
C ALA A 246 3.11 -8.87 -8.81
N CYS A 247 2.92 -7.59 -8.44
CA CYS A 247 3.61 -6.50 -9.11
C CYS A 247 5.13 -6.59 -8.94
N VAL A 248 5.81 -6.31 -10.05
CA VAL A 248 7.25 -6.13 -10.13
C VAL A 248 7.56 -4.70 -10.54
N PHE A 249 8.72 -4.19 -10.16
CA PHE A 249 9.12 -2.81 -10.48
C PHE A 249 10.62 -2.70 -10.71
N ALA A 250 11.03 -1.69 -11.45
CA ALA A 250 12.41 -1.23 -11.54
C ALA A 250 12.49 0.27 -11.32
N ALA A 251 13.62 0.73 -10.76
CA ALA A 251 13.92 2.13 -10.50
C ALA A 251 14.76 2.72 -11.65
N PHE A 252 14.51 3.99 -12.00
CA PHE A 252 15.19 4.73 -13.05
C PHE A 252 15.65 6.09 -12.52
N ALA A 253 16.78 6.56 -13.01
CA ALA A 253 17.37 7.83 -12.57
C ALA A 253 16.61 9.05 -13.14
N SER A 254 15.93 8.90 -14.26
CA SER A 254 15.18 9.96 -14.92
C SER A 254 13.82 9.53 -15.45
N GLU A 255 12.95 10.50 -15.66
CA GLU A 255 11.65 10.26 -16.31
C GLU A 255 11.81 9.70 -17.73
N THR A 256 12.78 10.23 -18.48
CA THR A 256 13.06 9.79 -19.85
C THR A 256 13.46 8.31 -19.91
N GLU A 257 14.28 7.83 -18.97
CA GLU A 257 14.64 6.41 -18.90
C GLU A 257 13.43 5.54 -18.57
N ALA A 258 12.58 5.99 -17.62
CA ALA A 258 11.35 5.29 -17.28
C ALA A 258 10.37 5.25 -18.45
N ASP A 259 10.24 6.34 -19.22
CA ASP A 259 9.42 6.38 -20.43
C ASP A 259 9.95 5.42 -21.50
N ALA A 260 11.25 5.40 -21.75
CA ALA A 260 11.86 4.48 -22.71
C ALA A 260 11.59 3.01 -22.32
N ALA A 261 11.74 2.66 -21.05
CA ALA A 261 11.41 1.33 -20.56
C ALA A 261 9.92 1.00 -20.71
N LEU A 262 9.03 1.93 -20.31
CA LEU A 262 7.58 1.73 -20.40
C LEU A 262 7.12 1.48 -21.84
N MET A 263 7.68 2.18 -22.82
CA MET A 263 7.34 2.02 -24.25
C MET A 263 7.66 0.62 -24.79
N THR A 264 8.56 -0.10 -24.18
CA THR A 264 8.97 -1.44 -24.61
C THR A 264 8.25 -2.57 -23.85
N VAL A 265 7.43 -2.25 -22.84
CA VAL A 265 6.67 -3.26 -22.07
C VAL A 265 5.72 -4.03 -23.00
N PRO A 266 5.75 -5.37 -22.99
CA PRO A 266 4.83 -6.21 -23.74
C PRO A 266 3.36 -5.86 -23.43
N SER A 267 2.53 -5.73 -24.47
CA SER A 267 1.14 -5.26 -24.38
C SER A 267 0.19 -6.16 -23.59
N HIS A 268 0.58 -7.41 -23.32
CA HIS A 268 -0.21 -8.33 -22.50
C HIS A 268 -0.08 -8.09 -20.99
N TRP A 269 0.88 -7.24 -20.55
CA TRP A 269 0.98 -6.78 -19.19
C TRP A 269 0.41 -5.38 -19.01
N ARG A 270 -0.13 -5.12 -17.83
CA ARG A 270 -0.46 -3.76 -17.41
C ARG A 270 0.78 -3.13 -16.78
N ALA A 271 1.17 -1.96 -17.26
CA ALA A 271 2.33 -1.26 -16.75
C ALA A 271 2.05 0.23 -16.53
N TRP A 272 2.77 0.83 -15.61
CA TRP A 272 2.66 2.25 -15.26
C TRP A 272 4.04 2.83 -15.01
N LYS A 273 4.28 4.05 -15.50
CA LYS A 273 5.32 4.92 -15.00
C LYS A 273 4.79 5.64 -13.76
N THR A 274 5.61 5.76 -12.74
CA THR A 274 5.29 6.47 -11.51
C THR A 274 6.55 7.04 -10.87
N ARG A 275 6.39 7.87 -9.84
CA ARG A 275 7.50 8.47 -9.11
C ARG A 275 7.27 8.41 -7.61
N THR A 276 8.36 8.60 -6.86
CA THR A 276 8.33 8.80 -5.40
C THR A 276 7.40 9.95 -5.01
N LEU A 277 6.59 9.71 -3.98
CA LEU A 277 5.95 10.75 -3.18
C LEU A 277 6.66 10.85 -1.83
N ASP A 278 6.90 12.08 -1.34
CA ASP A 278 7.49 12.33 -0.02
C ASP A 278 6.45 12.23 1.09
N ALA A 279 5.19 12.52 0.75
CA ALA A 279 4.08 12.48 1.69
C ALA A 279 2.78 12.04 1.01
N HIS A 280 1.86 11.52 1.81
CA HIS A 280 0.50 11.21 1.39
C HIS A 280 -0.19 12.50 0.89
N PRO A 281 -0.88 12.50 -0.26
CA PRO A 281 -1.53 13.70 -0.80
C PRO A 281 -2.52 14.36 0.15
N MET A 282 -3.14 13.59 1.04
CA MET A 282 -4.05 14.11 2.06
C MET A 282 -3.38 14.38 3.42
N ALA A 283 -2.05 14.48 3.47
CA ALA A 283 -1.30 14.65 4.73
C ALA A 283 -1.69 15.91 5.53
N THR A 284 -2.19 16.95 4.86
CA THR A 284 -2.69 18.16 5.51
C THR A 284 -3.91 17.92 6.40
N LEU A 285 -4.73 16.92 6.09
CA LEU A 285 -5.89 16.52 6.91
C LEU A 285 -5.49 15.61 8.10
N LEU A 286 -4.26 15.11 8.12
CA LEU A 286 -3.71 14.32 9.21
C LEU A 286 -3.03 15.16 10.31
N GLN A 287 -3.02 16.47 10.17
CA GLN A 287 -2.31 17.39 11.10
C GLN A 287 -3.21 17.94 12.23
N THR A 288 -4.44 17.46 12.33
CA THR A 288 -5.37 17.81 13.42
C THR A 288 -5.16 16.92 14.63
#